data_1c404915daff84b1fe5fce3351c0a7d7
#
_entry.id   1c404915daff84b1fe5fce3351c0a7d7
#
_cell.length_a   1.000
_cell.length_b   1.000
_cell.length_c   1.000
_cell.angle_alpha   90.00
_cell.angle_beta   90.00
_cell.angle_gamma   90.00
#
_symmetry.space_group_name_H-M   'P 1'
#
loop_
_entity.id
_entity.type
_entity.pdbx_description
1 polymer ?
#
loop_
_entity_poly.entity_id
_entity_poly.type
_entity_poly.pdbx_seq_one_letter_code
_entity_poly.pdbx_strand_id
1 'polypeptide(L)'
;MKRFMLIFCSLLIAFGATAQSKLGSQTPKKSIFITSILLVLMTLVSCSVGYKNDGKEVTWNTWNEGTGYTSSHVDADPKTFEILNDDYGRDKKHAFYEGDIIKGADGGSFRVLTKSYAADNTHVYVSGELIEKAHPATFKVHSYYFAEDANDFYWDGKALNVRDKSTFKILGSSDSWETHWAKDKYNGYYLAGGVITDIDYETFHPIEAKTPDQSGDYAADKH
;
A
#
# COMPACT_ATOMS: atom_id res chain seq x y z
N MET A 1 10.20 1.79 -5.23
CA MET A 1 10.38 1.23 -6.59
C MET A 1 10.28 2.27 -7.71
N LYS A 2 9.28 3.19 -7.75
CA LYS A 2 9.20 4.27 -8.80
C LYS A 2 10.48 5.11 -8.96
N ARG A 3 11.24 5.38 -7.89
CA ARG A 3 12.50 6.15 -7.98
C ARG A 3 13.67 5.39 -8.63
N PHE A 4 13.73 4.07 -8.50
CA PHE A 4 14.77 3.24 -9.13
C PHE A 4 14.56 3.10 -10.63
N MET A 5 13.31 2.99 -11.09
CA MET A 5 12.99 2.86 -12.51
C MET A 5 13.29 4.13 -13.32
N LEU A 6 13.08 5.33 -12.71
CA LEU A 6 13.47 6.61 -13.33
C LEU A 6 15.00 6.75 -13.50
N ILE A 7 15.79 6.19 -12.59
CA ILE A 7 17.26 6.21 -12.67
C ILE A 7 17.76 5.29 -13.80
N PHE A 8 17.13 4.13 -14.01
CA PHE A 8 17.50 3.22 -15.10
C PHE A 8 17.18 3.79 -16.50
N CYS A 9 16.02 4.45 -16.67
CA CYS A 9 15.71 5.18 -17.90
C CYS A 9 16.68 6.34 -18.15
N SER A 10 17.11 7.05 -17.11
CA SER A 10 18.08 8.15 -17.22
C SER A 10 19.47 7.67 -17.60
N LEU A 11 19.90 6.49 -17.10
CA LEU A 11 21.20 5.88 -17.47
C LEU A 11 21.24 5.39 -18.91
N LEU A 12 20.15 4.83 -19.44
CA LEU A 12 20.08 4.41 -20.85
C LEU A 12 20.16 5.59 -21.81
N ILE A 13 19.59 6.76 -21.45
CA ILE A 13 19.69 7.98 -22.23
C ILE A 13 21.13 8.53 -22.22
N ALA A 14 21.82 8.46 -21.08
CA ALA A 14 23.23 8.88 -20.99
C ALA A 14 24.19 7.98 -21.78
N PHE A 15 23.95 6.67 -21.82
CA PHE A 15 24.76 5.73 -22.62
C PHE A 15 24.53 5.91 -24.14
N GLY A 16 23.31 6.23 -24.58
CA GLY A 16 23.01 6.54 -25.97
C GLY A 16 23.73 7.81 -26.46
N ALA A 17 23.85 8.82 -25.62
CA ALA A 17 24.52 10.08 -25.97
C ALA A 17 26.04 9.95 -26.07
N THR A 18 26.66 9.08 -25.25
CA THR A 18 28.13 8.86 -25.30
C THR A 18 28.57 7.95 -26.45
N ALA A 19 27.69 7.06 -26.93
CA ALA A 19 28.01 6.22 -28.10
C ALA A 19 28.01 7.01 -29.41
N GLN A 20 27.27 8.11 -29.52
CA GLN A 20 27.22 8.94 -30.73
C GLN A 20 28.45 9.82 -30.95
N SER A 21 29.23 10.12 -29.92
CA SER A 21 30.43 10.95 -30.05
C SER A 21 31.63 10.25 -30.69
N LYS A 22 31.56 8.93 -30.92
CA LYS A 22 32.66 8.11 -31.51
C LYS A 22 32.42 7.62 -32.93
N LEU A 23 31.22 7.87 -33.52
CA LEU A 23 30.98 7.53 -34.92
C LEU A 23 31.23 8.76 -35.79
N GLY A 24 32.20 8.66 -36.66
CA GLY A 24 32.62 9.75 -37.57
C GLY A 24 31.51 10.21 -38.54
N SER A 25 31.67 11.41 -39.05
CA SER A 25 30.78 12.36 -39.71
C SER A 25 30.16 11.97 -41.08
N GLN A 26 29.70 10.73 -41.27
CA GLN A 26 29.15 10.28 -42.56
C GLN A 26 27.69 9.77 -42.52
N THR A 27 26.91 10.04 -41.47
CA THR A 27 25.51 9.64 -41.48
C THR A 27 24.63 10.78 -41.99
N PRO A 28 23.71 10.59 -42.98
CA PRO A 28 22.87 11.62 -43.50
C PRO A 28 21.94 12.14 -42.39
N LYS A 29 21.86 13.47 -42.26
CA LYS A 29 21.09 14.19 -41.21
C LYS A 29 19.65 13.68 -41.03
N LYS A 30 19.02 13.12 -42.10
CA LYS A 30 17.69 12.49 -42.03
C LYS A 30 17.65 11.22 -41.20
N SER A 31 18.72 10.41 -41.19
CA SER A 31 18.80 9.14 -40.40
C SER A 31 18.89 9.43 -38.92
N ILE A 32 19.62 10.47 -38.51
CA ILE A 32 19.76 10.88 -37.12
C ILE A 32 18.42 11.39 -36.56
N PHE A 33 17.63 12.11 -37.37
CA PHE A 33 16.31 12.60 -36.96
C PHE A 33 15.30 11.47 -36.77
N ILE A 34 15.31 10.46 -37.65
CA ILE A 34 14.41 9.29 -37.56
C ILE A 34 14.77 8.43 -36.37
N THR A 35 16.05 8.18 -36.09
CA THR A 35 16.48 7.42 -34.91
C THR A 35 16.18 8.17 -33.61
N SER A 36 16.31 9.49 -33.57
CA SER A 36 15.96 10.28 -32.40
C SER A 36 14.44 10.29 -32.14
N ILE A 37 13.62 10.38 -33.19
CA ILE A 37 12.16 10.29 -33.08
C ILE A 37 11.73 8.88 -32.64
N LEU A 38 12.35 7.82 -33.16
CA LEU A 38 12.07 6.45 -32.76
C LEU A 38 12.46 6.18 -31.31
N LEU A 39 13.60 6.75 -30.86
CA LEU A 39 14.05 6.65 -29.47
C LEU A 39 13.10 7.39 -28.51
N VAL A 40 12.62 8.58 -28.89
CA VAL A 40 11.62 9.37 -28.13
C VAL A 40 10.27 8.66 -28.12
N LEU A 41 9.84 8.04 -29.23
CA LEU A 41 8.63 7.22 -29.27
C LEU A 41 8.73 5.96 -28.42
N MET A 42 9.90 5.32 -28.33
CA MET A 42 10.12 4.17 -27.44
C MET A 42 10.10 4.56 -25.95
N THR A 43 10.49 5.78 -25.58
CA THR A 43 10.39 6.27 -24.20
C THR A 43 8.97 6.61 -23.77
N LEU A 44 8.04 6.75 -24.72
CA LEU A 44 6.63 7.01 -24.44
C LEU A 44 5.80 5.73 -24.19
N VAL A 45 6.38 4.54 -24.41
CA VAL A 45 5.79 3.29 -23.91
C VAL A 45 6.07 3.23 -22.40
N SER A 46 5.29 3.99 -21.65
CA SER A 46 5.27 3.93 -20.21
C SER A 46 4.85 2.52 -19.81
N CYS A 47 5.78 1.72 -19.29
CA CYS A 47 5.45 0.53 -18.51
C CYS A 47 4.73 1.00 -17.24
N SER A 48 3.44 1.32 -17.36
CA SER A 48 2.64 1.73 -16.22
C SER A 48 2.23 0.49 -15.44
N VAL A 49 2.74 0.37 -14.22
CA VAL A 49 2.20 -0.56 -13.21
C VAL A 49 0.87 0.01 -12.73
N GLY A 50 -0.11 -0.86 -12.47
CA GLY A 50 -1.45 -0.50 -12.04
C GLY A 50 -2.53 -0.77 -13.09
N TYR A 51 -3.71 -0.26 -12.85
CA TYR A 51 -4.84 -0.44 -13.77
C TYR A 51 -4.66 0.32 -15.09
N LYS A 52 -5.15 -0.32 -16.16
CA LYS A 52 -5.32 0.30 -17.46
C LYS A 52 -6.71 -0.06 -17.99
N ASN A 53 -7.45 0.95 -18.45
CA ASN A 53 -8.73 0.79 -19.12
C ASN A 53 -8.64 1.42 -20.52
N ASP A 54 -8.83 0.65 -21.57
CA ASP A 54 -8.81 1.12 -22.98
C ASP A 54 -10.23 1.32 -23.55
N GLY A 55 -11.26 1.17 -22.70
CA GLY A 55 -12.67 1.28 -23.06
C GLY A 55 -13.27 -0.02 -23.61
N LYS A 56 -12.47 -1.07 -23.84
CA LYS A 56 -12.89 -2.40 -24.26
C LYS A 56 -12.66 -3.45 -23.18
N GLU A 57 -11.53 -3.32 -22.48
CA GLU A 57 -11.15 -4.17 -21.36
C GLU A 57 -10.42 -3.37 -20.29
N VAL A 58 -10.40 -3.94 -19.08
CA VAL A 58 -9.58 -3.45 -17.96
C VAL A 58 -8.50 -4.46 -17.71
N THR A 59 -7.26 -3.99 -17.55
CA THR A 59 -6.11 -4.83 -17.19
C THR A 59 -5.42 -4.33 -15.94
N TRP A 60 -4.87 -5.26 -15.17
CA TRP A 60 -3.93 -5.02 -14.08
C TRP A 60 -2.51 -5.35 -14.52
N ASN A 61 -1.61 -4.40 -14.36
CA ASN A 61 -0.26 -4.49 -14.86
C ASN A 61 0.73 -4.44 -13.70
N THR A 62 1.62 -5.40 -13.63
CA THR A 62 2.67 -5.46 -12.60
C THR A 62 4.03 -5.67 -13.23
N TRP A 63 5.07 -5.39 -12.45
CA TRP A 63 6.44 -5.69 -12.82
C TRP A 63 7.19 -6.25 -11.62
N ASN A 64 7.92 -7.33 -11.83
CA ASN A 64 8.87 -7.86 -10.85
C ASN A 64 10.15 -8.36 -11.53
N GLU A 65 11.23 -8.50 -10.76
CA GLU A 65 12.54 -8.88 -11.31
C GLU A 65 12.60 -10.30 -11.89
N GLY A 66 11.75 -11.21 -11.42
CA GLY A 66 11.75 -12.62 -11.86
C GLY A 66 10.97 -12.86 -13.14
N THR A 67 9.81 -12.20 -13.31
CA THR A 67 8.90 -12.43 -14.46
C THR A 67 8.84 -11.25 -15.42
N GLY A 68 9.43 -10.11 -15.07
CA GLY A 68 9.36 -8.89 -15.85
C GLY A 68 7.96 -8.24 -15.76
N TYR A 69 7.52 -7.63 -16.86
CA TYR A 69 6.21 -7.01 -16.97
C TYR A 69 5.14 -8.06 -17.26
N THR A 70 4.08 -8.07 -16.46
CA THR A 70 2.92 -8.93 -16.66
C THR A 70 1.65 -8.11 -16.70
N SER A 71 0.67 -8.57 -17.48
CA SER A 71 -0.65 -7.95 -17.62
C SER A 71 -1.70 -9.04 -17.47
N SER A 72 -2.65 -8.84 -16.55
CA SER A 72 -3.79 -9.74 -16.33
C SER A 72 -5.10 -9.02 -16.66
N HIS A 73 -6.08 -9.76 -17.17
CA HIS A 73 -7.44 -9.27 -17.38
C HIS A 73 -8.13 -9.07 -16.03
N VAL A 74 -8.89 -7.97 -15.90
CA VAL A 74 -9.72 -7.66 -14.73
C VAL A 74 -11.18 -7.82 -15.13
N ASP A 75 -11.94 -8.62 -14.40
CA ASP A 75 -13.37 -8.86 -14.65
C ASP A 75 -14.22 -7.66 -14.19
N ALA A 76 -14.01 -6.53 -14.84
CA ALA A 76 -14.67 -5.25 -14.58
C ALA A 76 -15.42 -4.76 -15.83
N ASP A 77 -16.50 -4.01 -15.66
CA ASP A 77 -17.16 -3.30 -16.76
C ASP A 77 -16.31 -2.09 -17.20
N PRO A 78 -15.64 -2.13 -18.37
CA PRO A 78 -14.75 -1.06 -18.80
C PRO A 78 -15.47 0.28 -19.05
N LYS A 79 -16.79 0.29 -19.21
CA LYS A 79 -17.58 1.52 -19.42
C LYS A 79 -17.82 2.28 -18.13
N THR A 80 -17.78 1.60 -16.99
CA THR A 80 -18.06 2.20 -15.68
C THR A 80 -16.87 2.12 -14.74
N PHE A 81 -15.76 1.52 -15.21
CA PHE A 81 -14.56 1.36 -14.39
C PHE A 81 -13.84 2.68 -14.14
N GLU A 82 -13.57 2.95 -12.87
CA GLU A 82 -12.81 4.09 -12.37
C GLU A 82 -11.54 3.61 -11.66
N ILE A 83 -10.40 4.18 -12.03
CA ILE A 83 -9.13 3.99 -11.31
C ILE A 83 -9.14 4.95 -10.12
N LEU A 84 -9.11 4.41 -8.90
CA LEU A 84 -9.16 5.21 -7.68
C LEU A 84 -7.77 5.60 -7.17
N ASN A 85 -6.81 4.68 -7.25
CA ASN A 85 -5.39 4.91 -7.04
C ASN A 85 -4.56 3.84 -7.76
N ASP A 86 -3.25 3.72 -7.43
CA ASP A 86 -2.37 2.72 -8.07
C ASP A 86 -2.86 1.28 -7.85
N ASP A 87 -3.52 0.97 -6.71
CA ASP A 87 -3.82 -0.36 -6.24
C ASP A 87 -5.34 -0.67 -6.24
N TYR A 88 -6.20 0.36 -6.14
CA TYR A 88 -7.65 0.22 -6.09
C TYR A 88 -8.34 0.74 -7.35
N GLY A 89 -9.35 -0.01 -7.79
CA GLY A 89 -10.31 0.39 -8.81
C GLY A 89 -11.74 0.01 -8.41
N ARG A 90 -12.71 0.54 -9.13
CA ARG A 90 -14.12 0.13 -8.99
C ARG A 90 -14.83 0.21 -10.34
N ASP A 91 -15.87 -0.57 -10.49
CA ASP A 91 -16.93 -0.32 -11.46
C ASP A 91 -18.26 -0.04 -10.74
N LYS A 92 -19.37 -0.03 -11.45
CA LYS A 92 -20.68 0.24 -10.85
C LYS A 92 -21.11 -0.82 -9.83
N LYS A 93 -20.56 -2.04 -9.88
CA LYS A 93 -20.98 -3.19 -9.05
C LYS A 93 -19.91 -3.62 -8.08
N HIS A 94 -18.66 -3.65 -8.51
CA HIS A 94 -17.55 -4.27 -7.79
C HIS A 94 -16.46 -3.26 -7.48
N ALA A 95 -15.73 -3.50 -6.41
CA ALA A 95 -14.45 -2.87 -6.13
C ALA A 95 -13.33 -3.89 -6.33
N PHE A 96 -12.14 -3.39 -6.65
CA PHE A 96 -10.98 -4.20 -7.02
C PHE A 96 -9.75 -3.73 -6.27
N TYR A 97 -8.91 -4.67 -5.88
CA TYR A 97 -7.57 -4.44 -5.33
C TYR A 97 -6.54 -5.26 -6.13
N GLU A 98 -5.53 -4.60 -6.68
CA GLU A 98 -4.46 -5.23 -7.49
C GLU A 98 -5.00 -6.18 -8.59
N GLY A 99 -6.14 -5.84 -9.18
CA GLY A 99 -6.77 -6.60 -10.26
C GLY A 99 -7.83 -7.61 -9.83
N ASP A 100 -7.88 -7.98 -8.55
CA ASP A 100 -8.82 -8.94 -8.00
C ASP A 100 -10.08 -8.26 -7.44
N ILE A 101 -11.24 -8.93 -7.55
CA ILE A 101 -12.50 -8.45 -6.96
C ILE A 101 -12.41 -8.53 -5.44
N ILE A 102 -12.68 -7.39 -4.76
CA ILE A 102 -12.85 -7.34 -3.32
C ILE A 102 -14.20 -7.96 -2.97
N LYS A 103 -14.16 -9.13 -2.33
CA LYS A 103 -15.36 -9.91 -2.01
C LYS A 103 -16.31 -9.14 -1.09
N GLY A 104 -17.54 -8.94 -1.52
CA GLY A 104 -18.59 -8.31 -0.74
C GLY A 104 -18.56 -6.77 -0.74
N ALA A 105 -17.60 -6.14 -1.44
CA ALA A 105 -17.56 -4.70 -1.57
C ALA A 105 -18.58 -4.18 -2.58
N ASP A 106 -19.27 -3.09 -2.22
CA ASP A 106 -20.17 -2.37 -3.10
C ASP A 106 -19.42 -1.32 -3.92
N GLY A 107 -19.21 -1.60 -5.21
CA GLY A 107 -18.52 -0.69 -6.12
C GLY A 107 -19.18 0.69 -6.24
N GLY A 108 -20.51 0.76 -6.09
CA GLY A 108 -21.25 2.01 -6.20
C GLY A 108 -20.92 3.03 -5.11
N SER A 109 -20.60 2.58 -3.91
CA SER A 109 -20.23 3.41 -2.75
C SER A 109 -18.77 3.31 -2.33
N PHE A 110 -17.99 2.48 -3.02
CA PHE A 110 -16.59 2.25 -2.66
C PHE A 110 -15.74 3.50 -2.81
N ARG A 111 -14.93 3.78 -1.81
CA ARG A 111 -14.01 4.94 -1.76
C ARG A 111 -12.70 4.58 -1.11
N VAL A 112 -11.62 5.14 -1.58
CA VAL A 112 -10.28 5.03 -0.98
C VAL A 112 -10.16 6.05 0.16
N LEU A 113 -9.70 5.60 1.32
CA LEU A 113 -9.42 6.43 2.50
C LEU A 113 -7.94 6.84 2.54
N THR A 114 -7.05 5.89 2.26
CA THR A 114 -5.60 6.11 2.11
C THR A 114 -5.05 5.17 1.04
N LYS A 115 -3.73 5.09 0.89
CA LYS A 115 -3.14 4.14 -0.08
C LYS A 115 -3.59 2.70 0.15
N SER A 116 -3.69 2.25 1.41
CA SER A 116 -4.01 0.87 1.77
C SER A 116 -5.44 0.66 2.23
N TYR A 117 -6.07 1.70 2.82
CA TYR A 117 -7.41 1.59 3.38
C TYR A 117 -8.47 2.12 2.43
N ALA A 118 -9.57 1.39 2.37
CA ALA A 118 -10.77 1.75 1.61
C ALA A 118 -12.04 1.40 2.39
N ALA A 119 -13.17 1.92 1.97
CA ALA A 119 -14.47 1.62 2.56
C ALA A 119 -15.58 1.71 1.52
N ASP A 120 -16.64 0.97 1.72
CA ASP A 120 -17.96 1.26 1.16
C ASP A 120 -18.92 1.83 2.23
N ASN A 121 -20.22 1.78 2.00
CA ASN A 121 -21.19 2.26 3.00
C ASN A 121 -21.34 1.32 4.21
N THR A 122 -20.93 0.07 4.10
CA THR A 122 -21.17 -1.00 5.08
C THR A 122 -19.91 -1.60 5.67
N HIS A 123 -18.79 -1.52 4.96
CA HIS A 123 -17.57 -2.21 5.33
C HIS A 123 -16.32 -1.33 5.16
N VAL A 124 -15.27 -1.72 5.85
CA VAL A 124 -13.92 -1.14 5.72
C VAL A 124 -12.95 -2.24 5.29
N TYR A 125 -11.96 -1.86 4.49
CA TYR A 125 -10.99 -2.77 3.91
C TYR A 125 -9.57 -2.25 4.08
N VAL A 126 -8.62 -3.15 4.25
CA VAL A 126 -7.18 -2.86 4.17
C VAL A 126 -6.55 -3.79 3.13
N SER A 127 -5.85 -3.23 2.14
CA SER A 127 -5.21 -3.99 1.07
C SER A 127 -6.13 -5.05 0.43
N GLY A 128 -7.39 -4.66 0.17
CA GLY A 128 -8.43 -5.53 -0.40
C GLY A 128 -9.13 -6.47 0.59
N GLU A 129 -8.62 -6.64 1.80
CA GLU A 129 -9.18 -7.55 2.80
C GLU A 129 -10.17 -6.83 3.72
N LEU A 130 -11.27 -7.53 4.07
CA LEU A 130 -12.30 -7.00 4.98
C LEU A 130 -11.76 -6.83 6.39
N ILE A 131 -11.96 -5.65 6.98
CA ILE A 131 -11.71 -5.42 8.40
C ILE A 131 -12.98 -5.79 9.17
N GLU A 132 -12.94 -6.94 9.82
CA GLU A 132 -14.05 -7.48 10.60
C GLU A 132 -14.52 -6.47 11.67
N LYS A 133 -15.84 -6.23 11.73
CA LYS A 133 -16.51 -5.36 12.72
C LYS A 133 -16.15 -3.87 12.65
N ALA A 134 -15.31 -3.43 11.72
CA ALA A 134 -15.02 -2.01 11.56
C ALA A 134 -16.26 -1.23 11.09
N HIS A 135 -16.47 -0.07 11.68
CA HIS A 135 -17.65 0.76 11.42
C HIS A 135 -17.29 1.91 10.44
N PRO A 136 -17.66 1.83 9.15
CA PRO A 136 -17.17 2.75 8.12
C PRO A 136 -17.52 4.22 8.33
N ALA A 137 -18.63 4.52 9.03
CA ALA A 137 -19.05 5.89 9.29
C ALA A 137 -18.17 6.62 10.31
N THR A 138 -17.46 5.89 11.17
CA THR A 138 -16.59 6.45 12.22
C THR A 138 -15.14 6.07 12.08
N PHE A 139 -14.81 5.30 11.03
CA PHE A 139 -13.45 4.81 10.80
C PHE A 139 -12.50 5.95 10.42
N LYS A 140 -11.38 6.02 11.13
CA LYS A 140 -10.31 7.00 10.93
C LYS A 140 -8.98 6.31 10.83
N VAL A 141 -8.23 6.60 9.78
CA VAL A 141 -6.87 6.12 9.60
C VAL A 141 -5.91 7.16 10.15
N HIS A 142 -5.04 6.76 11.07
CA HIS A 142 -4.02 7.61 11.68
C HIS A 142 -2.65 7.45 11.02
N SER A 143 -2.31 6.20 10.63
CA SER A 143 -1.06 5.89 9.96
C SER A 143 -1.23 4.70 9.02
N TYR A 144 -0.13 4.23 8.41
CA TYR A 144 -0.17 3.05 7.54
C TYR A 144 -0.73 1.80 8.24
N TYR A 145 -0.39 1.61 9.52
CA TYR A 145 -0.79 0.43 10.30
C TYR A 145 -1.90 0.70 11.30
N PHE A 146 -2.11 1.94 11.72
CA PHE A 146 -2.97 2.26 12.85
C PHE A 146 -4.23 3.01 12.42
N ALA A 147 -5.37 2.51 12.86
CA ALA A 147 -6.67 3.10 12.64
C ALA A 147 -7.57 2.94 13.88
N GLU A 148 -8.67 3.66 13.91
CA GLU A 148 -9.71 3.53 14.93
C GLU A 148 -11.11 3.71 14.31
N ASP A 149 -12.11 3.23 15.02
CA ASP A 149 -13.51 3.65 14.86
C ASP A 149 -14.15 3.98 16.22
N ALA A 150 -15.46 4.16 16.27
CA ALA A 150 -16.15 4.43 17.54
C ALA A 150 -15.96 3.30 18.58
N ASN A 151 -15.75 2.06 18.14
CA ASN A 151 -15.78 0.87 18.98
C ASN A 151 -14.40 0.39 19.41
N ASP A 152 -13.41 0.45 18.51
CA ASP A 152 -12.10 -0.17 18.74
C ASP A 152 -10.96 0.58 18.07
N PHE A 153 -9.73 0.11 18.33
CA PHE A 153 -8.52 0.43 17.60
C PHE A 153 -8.10 -0.76 16.76
N TYR A 154 -7.45 -0.49 15.63
CA TYR A 154 -7.03 -1.48 14.65
C TYR A 154 -5.54 -1.34 14.36
N TRP A 155 -4.84 -2.46 14.34
CA TRP A 155 -3.46 -2.53 13.87
C TRP A 155 -3.38 -3.45 12.66
N ASP A 156 -2.90 -2.92 11.54
CA ASP A 156 -2.82 -3.64 10.26
C ASP A 156 -4.13 -4.38 9.92
N GLY A 157 -5.27 -3.66 10.07
CA GLY A 157 -6.62 -4.18 9.84
C GLY A 157 -7.17 -5.12 10.90
N LYS A 158 -6.41 -5.47 11.94
CA LYS A 158 -6.88 -6.35 13.02
C LYS A 158 -7.38 -5.55 14.21
N ALA A 159 -8.59 -5.85 14.69
CA ALA A 159 -9.14 -5.25 15.90
C ALA A 159 -8.32 -5.63 17.13
N LEU A 160 -7.94 -4.65 17.94
CA LEU A 160 -7.19 -4.87 19.17
C LEU A 160 -8.07 -5.34 20.33
N ASN A 161 -9.40 -5.21 20.20
CA ASN A 161 -10.39 -5.51 21.24
C ASN A 161 -10.06 -4.81 22.56
N VAL A 162 -9.83 -3.49 22.45
CA VAL A 162 -9.38 -2.66 23.57
C VAL A 162 -10.46 -2.60 24.63
N ARG A 163 -10.09 -2.90 25.89
CA ARG A 163 -11.04 -2.94 27.01
C ARG A 163 -11.43 -1.56 27.49
N ASP A 164 -10.51 -0.61 27.47
CA ASP A 164 -10.77 0.80 27.84
C ASP A 164 -10.14 1.76 26.83
N LYS A 165 -10.96 2.16 25.84
CA LYS A 165 -10.50 3.11 24.81
C LYS A 165 -10.05 4.45 25.38
N SER A 166 -10.60 4.89 26.50
CA SER A 166 -10.30 6.21 27.07
C SER A 166 -8.89 6.33 27.62
N THR A 167 -8.29 5.21 28.01
CA THR A 167 -6.92 5.12 28.56
C THR A 167 -5.94 4.47 27.59
N PHE A 168 -6.40 4.09 26.40
CA PHE A 168 -5.54 3.43 25.41
C PHE A 168 -4.39 4.31 24.96
N LYS A 169 -3.20 3.73 24.92
CA LYS A 169 -1.97 4.41 24.54
C LYS A 169 -1.03 3.47 23.79
N ILE A 170 -0.55 3.90 22.62
CA ILE A 170 0.54 3.24 21.91
C ILE A 170 1.86 3.57 22.62
N LEU A 171 2.70 2.55 22.83
CA LEU A 171 4.01 2.68 23.48
C LEU A 171 5.09 2.72 22.39
N GLY A 172 5.30 3.88 21.80
CA GLY A 172 6.21 4.11 20.69
C GLY A 172 5.58 4.98 19.60
N SER A 173 6.02 4.84 18.36
CA SER A 173 5.47 5.57 17.22
C SER A 173 4.41 4.76 16.49
N SER A 174 3.24 5.32 16.24
CA SER A 174 2.18 4.69 15.43
C SER A 174 2.56 4.50 13.95
N ASP A 175 3.61 5.17 13.49
CA ASP A 175 4.08 5.13 12.10
C ASP A 175 5.22 4.12 11.88
N SER A 176 5.72 3.50 12.96
CA SER A 176 6.81 2.55 12.90
C SER A 176 6.30 1.12 13.05
N TRP A 177 6.71 0.24 12.15
CA TRP A 177 6.54 -1.20 12.26
C TRP A 177 7.32 -1.80 13.46
N GLU A 178 8.26 -1.04 14.02
CA GLU A 178 9.03 -1.40 15.23
C GLU A 178 8.23 -1.18 16.53
N THR A 179 7.08 -0.51 16.45
CA THR A 179 6.20 -0.33 17.60
C THR A 179 5.32 -1.56 17.76
N HIS A 180 5.60 -2.35 18.79
CA HIS A 180 4.92 -3.61 18.99
C HIS A 180 3.92 -3.61 20.17
N TRP A 181 3.87 -2.54 20.97
CA TRP A 181 3.11 -2.52 22.20
C TRP A 181 2.19 -1.31 22.34
N ALA A 182 1.03 -1.58 22.91
CA ALA A 182 0.09 -0.58 23.41
C ALA A 182 -0.44 -1.02 24.77
N LYS A 183 -1.09 -0.12 25.49
CA LYS A 183 -1.76 -0.44 26.77
C LYS A 183 -3.04 0.35 26.94
N ASP A 184 -3.96 -0.18 27.72
CA ASP A 184 -5.01 0.56 28.40
C ASP A 184 -4.91 0.33 29.92
N LYS A 185 -5.82 0.86 30.69
CA LYS A 185 -5.80 0.78 32.16
C LYS A 185 -5.71 -0.66 32.70
N TYR A 186 -6.12 -1.65 31.91
CA TYR A 186 -6.26 -3.04 32.35
C TYR A 186 -5.29 -3.99 31.64
N ASN A 187 -4.97 -3.71 30.39
CA ASN A 187 -4.31 -4.67 29.51
C ASN A 187 -3.13 -4.05 28.77
N GLY A 188 -2.11 -4.88 28.52
CA GLY A 188 -1.08 -4.66 27.51
C GLY A 188 -1.46 -5.37 26.21
N TYR A 189 -1.22 -4.74 25.07
CA TYR A 189 -1.53 -5.27 23.74
C TYR A 189 -0.25 -5.40 22.95
N TYR A 190 0.04 -6.63 22.50
CA TYR A 190 1.06 -6.86 21.51
C TYR A 190 0.44 -6.67 20.12
N LEU A 191 0.90 -5.68 19.37
CA LEU A 191 0.23 -5.24 18.14
C LEU A 191 0.26 -6.28 17.02
N ALA A 192 1.25 -7.20 17.03
CA ALA A 192 1.26 -8.35 16.13
C ALA A 192 0.27 -9.46 16.51
N GLY A 193 -0.42 -9.35 17.65
CA GLY A 193 -1.48 -10.24 18.11
C GLY A 193 -1.20 -10.85 19.47
N GLY A 194 -1.83 -10.35 20.49
CA GLY A 194 -1.75 -10.86 21.86
C GLY A 194 -2.20 -9.84 22.88
N VAL A 195 -2.72 -10.30 24.01
CA VAL A 195 -3.16 -9.45 25.12
C VAL A 195 -2.61 -10.02 26.42
N ILE A 196 -1.99 -9.14 27.21
CA ILE A 196 -1.60 -9.40 28.60
C ILE A 196 -2.62 -8.71 29.48
N THR A 197 -3.34 -9.48 30.30
CA THR A 197 -4.37 -8.97 31.20
C THR A 197 -3.81 -8.57 32.54
N ASP A 198 -4.51 -7.66 33.22
CA ASP A 198 -4.24 -7.26 34.61
C ASP A 198 -2.84 -6.68 34.83
N ILE A 199 -2.36 -5.88 33.87
CA ILE A 199 -1.07 -5.17 33.98
C ILE A 199 -1.13 -4.06 35.04
N ASP A 200 0.04 -3.71 35.60
CA ASP A 200 0.18 -2.43 36.28
C ASP A 200 0.37 -1.32 35.26
N TYR A 201 -0.66 -0.50 35.06
CA TYR A 201 -0.68 0.53 34.02
C TYR A 201 0.48 1.51 34.13
N GLU A 202 0.86 1.93 35.35
CA GLU A 202 1.89 2.95 35.54
C GLU A 202 3.28 2.44 35.18
N THR A 203 3.54 1.15 35.46
CA THR A 203 4.87 0.56 35.30
C THR A 203 5.02 -0.29 34.03
N PHE A 204 3.92 -0.63 33.36
CA PHE A 204 3.98 -1.44 32.13
C PHE A 204 4.69 -0.67 31.01
N HIS A 205 5.75 -1.24 30.48
CA HIS A 205 6.55 -0.68 29.40
C HIS A 205 7.21 -1.76 28.53
N PRO A 206 7.49 -1.48 27.24
CA PRO A 206 8.32 -2.33 26.41
C PRO A 206 9.73 -2.46 27.00
N ILE A 207 10.31 -3.65 26.88
CA ILE A 207 11.73 -3.88 27.22
C ILE A 207 12.55 -3.48 25.97
N GLU A 208 13.47 -2.54 26.14
CA GLU A 208 14.38 -2.18 25.07
C GLU A 208 15.30 -3.35 24.71
N ALA A 209 15.42 -3.64 23.42
CA ALA A 209 16.35 -4.63 22.91
C ALA A 209 17.79 -4.21 23.26
N LYS A 210 18.53 -5.08 23.92
CA LYS A 210 19.95 -4.83 24.27
C LYS A 210 20.91 -5.15 23.12
N THR A 211 20.43 -5.92 22.13
CA THR A 211 21.20 -6.36 20.96
C THR A 211 20.33 -6.29 19.71
N PRO A 212 20.90 -6.08 18.51
CA PRO A 212 20.13 -5.96 17.26
C PRO A 212 19.31 -7.19 16.86
N ASP A 213 19.59 -8.34 17.47
CA ASP A 213 18.90 -9.63 17.26
C ASP A 213 17.74 -9.85 18.24
N GLN A 214 17.60 -8.99 19.25
CA GLN A 214 16.45 -9.00 20.13
C GLN A 214 15.37 -8.09 19.54
N SER A 215 14.27 -8.67 19.05
CA SER A 215 13.09 -7.91 18.70
C SER A 215 12.50 -7.23 19.93
N GLY A 216 11.88 -6.06 19.79
CA GLY A 216 11.16 -5.37 20.86
C GLY A 216 9.87 -6.10 21.31
N ASP A 217 9.89 -7.44 21.34
CA ASP A 217 8.73 -8.31 21.53
C ASP A 217 8.39 -8.56 22.99
N TYR A 218 9.15 -7.96 23.89
CA TYR A 218 8.97 -8.15 25.33
C TYR A 218 8.49 -6.87 26.01
N ALA A 219 7.67 -7.02 27.01
CA ALA A 219 7.25 -5.95 27.91
C ALA A 219 7.27 -6.44 29.36
N ALA A 220 7.35 -5.52 30.28
CA ALA A 220 7.34 -5.80 31.71
C ALA A 220 6.52 -4.77 32.48
N ASP A 221 6.08 -5.15 33.67
CA ASP A 221 5.59 -4.27 34.72
C ASP A 221 6.22 -4.68 36.08
N LYS A 222 5.72 -4.17 37.17
CA LYS A 222 6.26 -4.44 38.51
C LYS A 222 5.78 -5.75 39.17
N HIS A 223 4.91 -6.52 38.47
CA HIS A 223 4.36 -7.77 38.98
C HIS A 223 5.18 -8.99 38.57
#